data_0200c64f4360a9435fd2b33f1cf0460f
#
_entry.id   0200c64f4360a9435fd2b33f1cf0460f
#
_cell.length_a   1.000
_cell.length_b   1.000
_cell.length_c   1.000
_cell.angle_alpha   90.00
_cell.angle_beta   90.00
_cell.angle_gamma   90.00
#
_symmetry.space_group_name_H-M   'P 1'
#
loop_
_entity.id
_entity.type
_entity.pdbx_description
1 polymer ?
#
loop_
_entity_poly.entity_id
_entity_poly.type
_entity_poly.pdbx_seq_one_letter_code
_entity_poly.pdbx_strand_id
1 'polypeptide(L)'
;MPKPYTRSDGVATFHASSGAEWRTWLETNHNTKKSVWLIIFRKESNTSSVYYDEAVDEALCFGWIDSKPNKRDDQSYFQFFSKRNPRSNWSKVNKQKVERLLTEGRIAEPGHEMIRLAKETGTWTALEDVDNLVVPPDLRKAFDSNPTAFTFWEKFPPSTRRGILEWIFNAKREAPRAKRLAETVEKAAEDIRANQYRQPKKK
;
A
#
# COMPACT_ATOMS: atom_id res chain seq x y z
N MET A 1 -17.16 25.62 -8.79
CA MET A 1 -16.68 24.39 -8.13
C MET A 1 -17.88 23.48 -7.86
N PRO A 2 -17.84 22.20 -8.24
CA PRO A 2 -18.90 21.27 -7.87
C PRO A 2 -18.96 21.17 -6.33
N LYS A 3 -20.17 21.19 -5.76
CA LYS A 3 -20.39 21.07 -4.32
C LYS A 3 -19.72 19.78 -3.80
N PRO A 4 -19.06 19.80 -2.62
CA PRO A 4 -18.51 18.60 -2.03
C PRO A 4 -19.66 17.59 -1.83
N TYR A 5 -19.56 16.46 -2.48
CA TYR A 5 -20.48 15.35 -2.31
C TYR A 5 -19.95 14.45 -1.18
N THR A 6 -20.81 14.15 -0.22
CA THR A 6 -20.50 13.17 0.84
C THR A 6 -21.05 11.82 0.42
N ARG A 7 -20.23 10.79 0.42
CA ARG A 7 -20.65 9.42 0.10
C ARG A 7 -21.52 8.82 1.20
N SER A 8 -22.18 7.71 0.89
CA SER A 8 -23.00 6.95 1.84
C SER A 8 -22.23 6.47 3.08
N ASP A 9 -20.89 6.39 3.01
CA ASP A 9 -20.03 6.09 4.14
C ASP A 9 -19.70 7.31 5.04
N GLY A 10 -20.32 8.46 4.76
CA GLY A 10 -20.12 9.69 5.53
C GLY A 10 -18.82 10.43 5.23
N VAL A 11 -17.97 9.93 4.32
CA VAL A 11 -16.70 10.56 3.96
C VAL A 11 -16.90 11.55 2.81
N ALA A 12 -16.36 12.76 2.99
CA ALA A 12 -16.42 13.81 1.97
C ALA A 12 -15.62 13.41 0.72
N THR A 13 -16.05 13.92 -0.42
CA THR A 13 -15.31 13.81 -1.68
C THR A 13 -14.66 15.13 -2.05
N PHE A 14 -13.53 15.05 -2.74
CA PHE A 14 -12.83 16.21 -3.31
C PHE A 14 -12.36 15.89 -4.73
N HIS A 15 -12.40 16.85 -5.62
CA HIS A 15 -11.79 16.79 -6.93
C HIS A 15 -10.72 17.87 -7.00
N ALA A 16 -9.50 17.49 -7.32
CA ALA A 16 -8.40 18.40 -7.60
C ALA A 16 -8.08 18.37 -9.10
N SER A 17 -8.00 19.52 -9.72
CA SER A 17 -7.66 19.66 -11.14
C SER A 17 -6.15 19.49 -11.39
N SER A 18 -5.32 19.57 -10.34
CA SER A 18 -3.86 19.44 -10.38
C SER A 18 -3.29 18.99 -9.04
N GLY A 19 -2.02 18.58 -9.03
CA GLY A 19 -1.29 18.30 -7.79
C GLY A 19 -1.19 19.53 -6.87
N ALA A 20 -1.04 20.70 -7.44
CA ALA A 20 -1.00 21.97 -6.66
C ALA A 20 -2.33 22.22 -5.92
N GLU A 21 -3.48 21.98 -6.56
CA GLU A 21 -4.78 22.13 -5.89
C GLU A 21 -4.97 21.07 -4.79
N TRP A 22 -4.52 19.82 -5.05
CA TRP A 22 -4.54 18.77 -4.04
C TRP A 22 -3.64 19.10 -2.85
N ARG A 23 -2.44 19.63 -3.09
CA ARG A 23 -1.53 20.13 -2.05
C ARG A 23 -2.18 21.21 -1.20
N THR A 24 -2.80 22.22 -1.81
CA THR A 24 -3.51 23.30 -1.11
C THR A 24 -4.64 22.76 -0.22
N TRP A 25 -5.36 21.76 -0.72
CA TRP A 25 -6.39 21.08 0.08
C TRP A 25 -5.77 20.38 1.31
N LEU A 26 -4.66 19.66 1.13
CA LEU A 26 -3.94 19.00 2.22
C LEU A 26 -3.40 20.00 3.24
N GLU A 27 -2.83 21.13 2.81
CA GLU A 27 -2.35 22.21 3.68
C GLU A 27 -3.45 22.68 4.64
N THR A 28 -4.65 22.87 4.11
CA THR A 28 -5.80 23.33 4.90
C THR A 28 -6.44 22.25 5.76
N ASN A 29 -6.43 21.00 5.31
CA ASN A 29 -7.31 19.96 5.87
C ASN A 29 -6.58 18.82 6.61
N HIS A 30 -5.25 18.64 6.41
CA HIS A 30 -4.53 17.49 6.96
C HIS A 30 -4.68 17.33 8.48
N ASN A 31 -4.82 18.42 9.23
CA ASN A 31 -4.99 18.38 10.69
C ASN A 31 -6.42 18.09 11.11
N THR A 32 -7.41 18.62 10.39
CA THR A 32 -8.83 18.60 10.79
C THR A 32 -9.61 17.41 10.24
N LYS A 33 -9.22 16.91 9.06
CA LYS A 33 -9.85 15.76 8.41
C LYS A 33 -9.08 14.47 8.73
N LYS A 34 -9.80 13.35 8.84
CA LYS A 34 -9.22 12.02 9.00
C LYS A 34 -9.01 11.31 7.67
N SER A 35 -9.87 11.60 6.70
CA SER A 35 -9.88 10.96 5.38
C SER A 35 -10.68 11.76 4.36
N VAL A 36 -10.49 11.41 3.09
CA VAL A 36 -11.22 11.96 1.95
C VAL A 36 -11.24 10.95 0.80
N TRP A 37 -12.28 10.99 -0.01
CA TRP A 37 -12.31 10.35 -1.32
C TRP A 37 -11.89 11.36 -2.38
N LEU A 38 -10.68 11.25 -2.90
CA LEU A 38 -10.21 12.05 -4.03
C LEU A 38 -10.81 11.48 -5.32
N ILE A 39 -11.44 12.33 -6.11
CA ILE A 39 -11.96 11.99 -7.44
C ILE A 39 -10.81 12.18 -8.41
N ILE A 40 -10.42 11.10 -9.09
CA ILE A 40 -9.38 11.12 -10.12
C ILE A 40 -10.03 10.78 -11.46
N PHE A 41 -9.91 11.68 -12.41
CA PHE A 41 -10.36 11.46 -13.77
C PHE A 41 -9.30 10.71 -14.58
N ARG A 42 -9.75 9.88 -15.51
CA ARG A 42 -8.87 9.15 -16.44
C ARG A 42 -8.24 10.12 -17.44
N LYS A 43 -7.09 9.74 -17.99
CA LYS A 43 -6.39 10.58 -18.99
C LYS A 43 -7.21 10.85 -20.24
N GLU A 44 -8.09 9.91 -20.58
CA GLU A 44 -9.00 9.98 -21.74
C GLU A 44 -10.20 10.89 -21.48
N SER A 45 -10.41 11.33 -20.24
CA SER A 45 -11.45 12.31 -19.93
C SER A 45 -10.94 13.73 -20.28
N ASN A 46 -11.83 14.59 -20.73
CA ASN A 46 -11.49 15.99 -20.99
C ASN A 46 -11.47 16.85 -19.70
N THR A 47 -11.45 16.22 -18.54
CA THR A 47 -11.47 16.89 -17.23
C THR A 47 -10.07 16.89 -16.63
N SER A 48 -9.53 18.08 -16.35
CA SER A 48 -8.26 18.23 -15.65
C SER A 48 -8.32 17.56 -14.28
N SER A 49 -7.30 16.80 -13.95
CA SER A 49 -7.25 16.05 -12.69
C SER A 49 -5.80 15.85 -12.23
N VAL A 50 -5.60 15.86 -10.93
CA VAL A 50 -4.40 15.25 -10.36
C VAL A 50 -4.41 13.76 -10.68
N TYR A 51 -3.27 13.18 -11.05
CA TYR A 51 -3.13 11.77 -11.28
C TYR A 51 -2.60 11.03 -10.05
N TYR A 52 -2.81 9.70 -10.04
CA TYR A 52 -2.57 8.86 -8.87
C TYR A 52 -1.17 9.04 -8.27
N ASP A 53 -0.12 8.94 -9.06
CA ASP A 53 1.26 9.03 -8.55
C ASP A 53 1.58 10.37 -7.91
N GLU A 54 1.13 11.47 -8.53
CA GLU A 54 1.25 12.82 -8.01
C GLU A 54 0.40 13.01 -6.74
N ALA A 55 -0.82 12.45 -6.74
CA ALA A 55 -1.69 12.51 -5.57
C ALA A 55 -1.08 11.77 -4.35
N VAL A 56 -0.42 10.63 -4.57
CA VAL A 56 0.31 9.92 -3.51
C VAL A 56 1.52 10.72 -3.03
N ASP A 57 2.27 11.35 -3.93
CA ASP A 57 3.42 12.18 -3.58
C ASP A 57 3.01 13.33 -2.66
N GLU A 58 1.98 14.09 -3.03
CA GLU A 58 1.48 15.18 -2.20
C GLU A 58 0.92 14.67 -0.85
N ALA A 59 0.20 13.56 -0.84
CA ALA A 59 -0.31 12.98 0.40
C ALA A 59 0.81 12.59 1.36
N LEU A 60 1.88 11.96 0.86
CA LEU A 60 3.06 11.61 1.67
C LEU A 60 3.74 12.84 2.27
N CYS A 61 3.74 13.98 1.57
CA CYS A 61 4.28 15.24 2.08
C CYS A 61 3.58 15.71 3.37
N PHE A 62 2.33 15.33 3.59
CA PHE A 62 1.53 15.69 4.77
C PHE A 62 1.26 14.52 5.73
N GLY A 63 2.00 13.41 5.60
CA GLY A 63 1.82 12.23 6.45
C GLY A 63 0.51 11.48 6.19
N TRP A 64 -0.04 11.62 4.99
CA TRP A 64 -1.22 10.89 4.51
C TRP A 64 -0.80 9.74 3.59
N ILE A 65 -1.71 8.81 3.38
CA ILE A 65 -1.51 7.64 2.53
C ILE A 65 -2.81 7.28 1.80
N ASP A 66 -2.66 6.74 0.62
CA ASP A 66 -3.76 6.13 -0.13
C ASP A 66 -4.10 4.73 0.39
N SER A 67 -5.25 4.24 0.01
CA SER A 67 -5.61 2.84 0.22
C SER A 67 -6.38 2.26 -0.97
N LYS A 68 -7.70 2.10 -0.87
CA LYS A 68 -8.49 1.42 -1.90
C LYS A 68 -9.04 2.38 -2.94
N PRO A 69 -9.00 2.02 -4.24
CA PRO A 69 -9.81 2.67 -5.25
C PRO A 69 -11.24 2.14 -5.24
N ASN A 70 -12.21 2.99 -5.65
CA ASN A 70 -13.59 2.60 -5.90
C ASN A 70 -14.06 3.16 -7.23
N LYS A 71 -14.81 2.37 -8.00
CA LYS A 71 -15.42 2.86 -9.24
C LYS A 71 -16.38 4.01 -8.93
N ARG A 72 -16.31 5.09 -9.74
CA ARG A 72 -17.27 6.17 -9.75
C ARG A 72 -18.15 6.08 -10.99
N ASP A 73 -17.55 6.24 -12.15
CA ASP A 73 -18.19 6.18 -13.47
C ASP A 73 -17.17 5.67 -14.51
N ASP A 74 -17.44 5.85 -15.80
CA ASP A 74 -16.55 5.38 -16.85
C ASP A 74 -15.36 6.32 -17.09
N GLN A 75 -15.45 7.58 -16.64
CA GLN A 75 -14.40 8.60 -16.82
C GLN A 75 -13.55 8.82 -15.57
N SER A 76 -13.99 8.37 -14.39
CA SER A 76 -13.33 8.66 -13.13
C SER A 76 -13.49 7.55 -12.10
N TYR A 77 -12.66 7.62 -11.06
CA TYR A 77 -12.76 6.75 -9.89
C TYR A 77 -12.49 7.54 -8.62
N PHE A 78 -12.87 6.97 -7.50
CA PHE A 78 -12.56 7.47 -6.19
C PHE A 78 -11.27 6.80 -5.70
N GLN A 79 -10.31 7.58 -5.21
CA GLN A 79 -9.15 7.07 -4.46
C GLN A 79 -9.27 7.51 -3.01
N PHE A 80 -9.22 6.56 -2.09
CA PHE A 80 -9.29 6.88 -0.66
C PHE A 80 -7.94 7.32 -0.14
N PHE A 81 -7.90 8.48 0.50
CA PHE A 81 -6.75 9.00 1.23
C PHE A 81 -7.11 9.20 2.70
N SER A 82 -6.17 8.94 3.59
CA SER A 82 -6.34 9.14 5.03
C SER A 82 -5.02 9.45 5.71
N LYS A 83 -5.08 9.99 6.93
CA LYS A 83 -3.90 10.08 7.77
C LYS A 83 -3.25 8.71 7.89
N ARG A 84 -1.94 8.65 7.72
CA ARG A 84 -1.19 7.41 7.86
C ARG A 84 -1.25 6.92 9.30
N ASN A 85 -1.55 5.65 9.50
CA ASN A 85 -1.44 5.03 10.82
C ASN A 85 0.05 4.91 11.18
N PRO A 86 0.51 5.47 12.31
CA PRO A 86 1.91 5.39 12.74
C PRO A 86 2.47 3.96 12.87
N ARG A 87 1.57 2.99 13.10
CA ARG A 87 1.94 1.57 13.24
C ARG A 87 1.96 0.81 11.90
N SER A 88 1.66 1.47 10.78
CA SER A 88 1.67 0.81 9.47
C SER A 88 3.08 0.76 8.89
N ASN A 89 3.43 -0.39 8.33
CA ASN A 89 4.70 -0.58 7.66
C ASN A 89 4.84 0.31 6.42
N TRP A 90 6.08 0.64 6.06
CA TRP A 90 6.39 1.40 4.86
C TRP A 90 6.81 0.48 3.72
N SER A 91 6.11 0.56 2.60
CA SER A 91 6.52 -0.17 1.39
C SER A 91 7.79 0.45 0.78
N LYS A 92 8.58 -0.35 0.08
CA LYS A 92 9.77 0.12 -0.65
C LYS A 92 9.45 1.29 -1.59
N VAL A 93 8.33 1.22 -2.31
CA VAL A 93 7.89 2.27 -3.23
C VAL A 93 7.65 3.59 -2.50
N ASN A 94 6.93 3.56 -1.36
CA ASN A 94 6.67 4.78 -0.59
C ASN A 94 7.94 5.33 0.07
N LYS A 95 8.88 4.48 0.50
CA LYS A 95 10.20 4.94 0.99
C LYS A 95 10.97 5.68 -0.12
N GLN A 96 11.03 5.12 -1.31
CA GLN A 96 11.69 5.76 -2.47
C GLN A 96 11.05 7.11 -2.84
N LYS A 97 9.69 7.19 -2.83
CA LYS A 97 8.98 8.44 -3.04
C LYS A 97 9.37 9.49 -1.97
N VAL A 98 9.37 9.09 -0.71
CA VAL A 98 9.74 9.98 0.41
C VAL A 98 11.19 10.46 0.29
N GLU A 99 12.14 9.58 -0.02
CA GLU A 99 13.54 9.94 -0.20
C GLU A 99 13.71 11.02 -1.30
N ARG A 100 13.03 10.84 -2.43
CA ARG A 100 12.99 11.83 -3.51
C ARG A 100 12.36 13.15 -3.03
N LEU A 101 11.19 13.09 -2.38
CA LEU A 101 10.47 14.27 -1.91
C LEU A 101 11.24 15.05 -0.82
N LEU A 102 12.04 14.36 0.00
CA LEU A 102 12.98 14.98 0.95
C LEU A 102 14.07 15.76 0.22
N THR A 103 14.67 15.16 -0.82
CA THR A 103 15.70 15.81 -1.65
C THR A 103 15.14 17.04 -2.37
N GLU A 104 13.89 16.99 -2.82
CA GLU A 104 13.18 18.09 -3.45
C GLU A 104 12.72 19.18 -2.45
N GLY A 105 12.88 18.99 -1.14
CA GLY A 105 12.43 19.93 -0.10
C GLY A 105 10.90 20.08 -0.02
N ARG A 106 10.13 19.08 -0.47
CA ARG A 106 8.67 19.15 -0.58
C ARG A 106 7.92 18.66 0.66
N ILE A 107 8.58 17.89 1.53
CA ILE A 107 7.94 17.31 2.72
C ILE A 107 7.60 18.43 3.71
N ALA A 108 6.34 18.50 4.10
CA ALA A 108 5.86 19.41 5.14
C ALA A 108 6.08 18.82 6.55
N GLU A 109 5.97 19.64 7.59
CA GLU A 109 6.20 19.21 8.98
C GLU A 109 5.45 17.94 9.38
N PRO A 110 4.13 17.75 9.09
CA PRO A 110 3.44 16.52 9.43
C PRO A 110 3.98 15.29 8.70
N GLY A 111 4.55 15.45 7.51
CA GLY A 111 5.26 14.39 6.78
C GLY A 111 6.57 14.03 7.46
N HIS A 112 7.37 15.01 7.85
CA HIS A 112 8.63 14.83 8.61
C HIS A 112 8.35 14.08 9.91
N GLU A 113 7.34 14.49 10.66
CA GLU A 113 6.95 13.85 11.91
C GLU A 113 6.57 12.39 11.72
N MET A 114 5.80 12.07 10.67
CA MET A 114 5.41 10.68 10.36
C MET A 114 6.61 9.82 9.98
N ILE A 115 7.59 10.37 9.25
CA ILE A 115 8.84 9.67 8.88
C ILE A 115 9.70 9.43 10.13
N ARG A 116 9.85 10.46 10.99
CA ARG A 116 10.57 10.34 12.26
C ARG A 116 10.00 9.22 13.13
N LEU A 117 8.69 9.24 13.33
CA LEU A 117 7.99 8.25 14.13
C LEU A 117 8.13 6.83 13.53
N ALA A 118 8.09 6.69 12.21
CA ALA A 118 8.30 5.40 11.55
C ALA A 118 9.70 4.84 11.80
N LYS A 119 10.73 5.68 11.80
CA LYS A 119 12.12 5.29 12.10
C LYS A 119 12.28 4.89 13.57
N GLU A 120 11.70 5.65 14.49
CA GLU A 120 11.75 5.37 15.94
C GLU A 120 11.01 4.08 16.31
N THR A 121 9.86 3.81 15.68
CA THR A 121 9.05 2.61 15.96
C THR A 121 9.50 1.39 15.17
N GLY A 122 10.48 1.52 14.26
CA GLY A 122 10.96 0.45 13.40
C GLY A 122 10.02 0.10 12.24
N THR A 123 8.89 0.80 12.07
CA THR A 123 7.96 0.52 10.94
C THR A 123 8.54 0.93 9.59
N TRP A 124 9.57 1.79 9.57
CA TRP A 124 10.29 2.16 8.37
C TRP A 124 11.04 0.98 7.74
N THR A 125 11.69 0.15 8.57
CA THR A 125 12.52 -0.99 8.15
C THR A 125 11.81 -2.34 8.24
N ALA A 126 10.61 -2.37 8.80
CA ALA A 126 9.89 -3.60 9.13
C ALA A 126 9.67 -4.59 7.96
N LEU A 127 9.68 -4.12 6.71
CA LEU A 127 9.51 -4.96 5.53
C LEU A 127 10.82 -5.23 4.76
N GLU A 128 11.99 -4.92 5.30
CA GLU A 128 13.26 -5.11 4.57
C GLU A 128 13.52 -6.58 4.24
N ASP A 129 13.33 -7.49 5.18
CA ASP A 129 13.44 -8.93 4.93
C ASP A 129 12.43 -9.40 3.88
N VAL A 130 11.20 -8.89 3.94
CA VAL A 130 10.15 -9.19 2.96
C VAL A 130 10.54 -8.69 1.57
N ASP A 131 11.02 -7.45 1.48
CA ASP A 131 11.45 -6.83 0.22
C ASP A 131 12.68 -7.54 -0.38
N ASN A 132 13.55 -8.10 0.47
CA ASN A 132 14.71 -8.89 0.09
C ASN A 132 14.40 -10.38 -0.10
N LEU A 133 13.12 -10.78 -0.01
CA LEU A 133 12.64 -12.16 -0.17
C LEU A 133 13.27 -13.16 0.83
N VAL A 134 13.63 -12.69 2.01
CA VAL A 134 14.16 -13.54 3.07
C VAL A 134 13.05 -14.44 3.60
N VAL A 135 13.27 -15.75 3.49
CA VAL A 135 12.32 -16.75 4.01
C VAL A 135 12.50 -16.84 5.53
N PRO A 136 11.49 -16.53 6.35
CA PRO A 136 11.61 -16.55 7.79
C PRO A 136 11.83 -17.98 8.31
N PRO A 137 12.51 -18.17 9.47
CA PRO A 137 12.92 -19.48 9.97
C PRO A 137 11.78 -20.49 10.12
N ASP A 138 10.61 -20.05 10.56
CA ASP A 138 9.43 -20.90 10.71
C ASP A 138 8.86 -21.38 9.36
N LEU A 139 8.87 -20.53 8.33
CA LEU A 139 8.50 -20.93 6.97
C LEU A 139 9.56 -21.85 6.36
N ARG A 140 10.85 -21.56 6.61
CA ARG A 140 11.94 -22.43 6.17
C ARG A 140 11.81 -23.83 6.73
N LYS A 141 11.58 -23.96 8.04
CA LYS A 141 11.34 -25.23 8.71
C LYS A 141 10.14 -25.98 8.10
N ALA A 142 9.07 -25.27 7.77
CA ALA A 142 7.90 -25.87 7.15
C ALA A 142 8.21 -26.38 5.73
N PHE A 143 9.02 -25.68 4.95
CA PHE A 143 9.50 -26.14 3.64
C PHE A 143 10.48 -27.33 3.74
N ASP A 144 11.33 -27.41 4.77
CA ASP A 144 12.24 -28.53 4.98
C ASP A 144 11.47 -29.85 5.17
N SER A 145 10.25 -29.76 5.70
CA SER A 145 9.33 -30.91 5.79
C SER A 145 8.59 -31.22 4.48
N ASN A 146 8.71 -30.37 3.45
CA ASN A 146 8.08 -30.55 2.13
C ASN A 146 8.96 -29.98 1.01
N PRO A 147 10.01 -30.71 0.56
CA PRO A 147 10.93 -30.24 -0.47
C PRO A 147 10.25 -29.91 -1.82
N THR A 148 9.18 -30.61 -2.16
CA THR A 148 8.39 -30.33 -3.38
C THR A 148 7.79 -28.93 -3.33
N ALA A 149 7.21 -28.54 -2.20
CA ALA A 149 6.67 -27.19 -1.99
C ALA A 149 7.76 -26.12 -2.16
N PHE A 150 8.96 -26.35 -1.61
CA PHE A 150 10.07 -25.41 -1.75
C PHE A 150 10.54 -25.27 -3.20
N THR A 151 10.60 -26.38 -3.95
CA THR A 151 10.97 -26.34 -5.38
C THR A 151 10.02 -25.48 -6.21
N PHE A 152 8.71 -25.55 -5.95
CA PHE A 152 7.73 -24.68 -6.61
C PHE A 152 7.79 -23.25 -6.09
N TRP A 153 7.98 -23.05 -4.78
CA TRP A 153 8.15 -21.75 -4.19
C TRP A 153 9.27 -20.93 -4.87
N GLU A 154 10.43 -21.53 -5.10
CA GLU A 154 11.55 -20.86 -5.75
C GLU A 154 11.26 -20.42 -7.18
N LYS A 155 10.35 -21.10 -7.87
CA LYS A 155 9.90 -20.74 -9.23
C LYS A 155 8.83 -19.64 -9.25
N PHE A 156 8.22 -19.31 -8.11
CA PHE A 156 7.25 -18.23 -8.08
C PHE A 156 7.91 -16.88 -8.37
N PRO A 157 7.22 -16.00 -9.12
CA PRO A 157 7.73 -14.65 -9.38
C PRO A 157 8.10 -13.91 -8.09
N PRO A 158 9.15 -13.08 -8.09
CA PRO A 158 9.56 -12.30 -6.91
C PRO A 158 8.41 -11.50 -6.27
N SER A 159 7.55 -10.89 -7.07
CA SER A 159 6.36 -10.15 -6.59
C SER A 159 5.37 -11.04 -5.85
N THR A 160 5.18 -12.28 -6.30
CA THR A 160 4.32 -13.27 -5.64
C THR A 160 4.92 -13.69 -4.30
N ARG A 161 6.22 -14.06 -4.28
CA ARG A 161 6.92 -14.42 -3.03
C ARG A 161 6.89 -13.30 -2.03
N ARG A 162 7.19 -12.06 -2.48
CA ARG A 162 7.10 -10.87 -1.64
C ARG A 162 5.70 -10.69 -1.04
N GLY A 163 4.65 -10.82 -1.83
CA GLY A 163 3.26 -10.67 -1.35
C GLY A 163 2.88 -11.72 -0.31
N ILE A 164 3.32 -12.97 -0.48
CA ILE A 164 3.10 -14.06 0.48
C ILE A 164 3.89 -13.81 1.77
N LEU A 165 5.16 -13.40 1.66
CA LEU A 165 6.00 -13.08 2.83
C LEU A 165 5.42 -11.91 3.62
N GLU A 166 4.93 -10.86 2.96
CA GLU A 166 4.26 -9.74 3.62
C GLU A 166 2.96 -10.18 4.32
N TRP A 167 2.19 -11.05 3.67
CA TRP A 167 0.98 -11.61 4.27
C TRP A 167 1.30 -12.42 5.52
N ILE A 168 2.34 -13.27 5.51
CA ILE A 168 2.82 -14.00 6.69
C ILE A 168 3.31 -13.02 7.75
N PHE A 169 4.13 -12.04 7.39
CA PHE A 169 4.68 -11.02 8.29
C PHE A 169 3.58 -10.26 9.05
N ASN A 170 2.49 -9.94 8.38
CA ASN A 170 1.35 -9.23 8.96
C ASN A 170 0.49 -10.08 9.93
N ALA A 171 0.75 -11.39 10.05
CA ALA A 171 0.13 -12.22 11.08
C ALA A 171 0.87 -12.09 12.41
N LYS A 172 0.40 -11.19 13.28
CA LYS A 172 1.05 -10.89 14.57
C LYS A 172 0.72 -11.89 15.67
N ARG A 173 -0.35 -12.71 15.51
CA ARG A 173 -0.74 -13.75 16.47
C ARG A 173 -0.28 -15.11 15.95
N GLU A 174 0.09 -16.00 16.87
CA GLU A 174 0.63 -17.33 16.54
C GLU A 174 -0.32 -18.17 15.66
N ALA A 175 -1.57 -18.32 16.07
CA ALA A 175 -2.53 -19.15 15.33
C ALA A 175 -2.80 -18.67 13.89
N PRO A 176 -3.07 -17.37 13.60
CA PRO A 176 -3.13 -16.88 12.23
C PRO A 176 -1.82 -17.05 11.44
N ARG A 177 -0.66 -16.90 12.11
CA ARG A 177 0.64 -17.09 11.45
C ARG A 177 0.85 -18.54 11.07
N ALA A 178 0.63 -19.48 11.98
CA ALA A 178 0.72 -20.91 11.72
C ALA A 178 -0.19 -21.35 10.55
N LYS A 179 -1.43 -20.85 10.52
CA LYS A 179 -2.36 -21.10 9.41
C LYS A 179 -1.81 -20.62 8.07
N ARG A 180 -1.20 -19.41 8.02
CA ARG A 180 -0.64 -18.85 6.78
C ARG A 180 0.60 -19.62 6.32
N LEU A 181 1.42 -20.09 7.25
CA LEU A 181 2.57 -20.94 6.95
C LEU A 181 2.11 -22.27 6.32
N ALA A 182 1.16 -22.98 6.98
CA ALA A 182 0.60 -24.22 6.47
C ALA A 182 -0.01 -24.03 5.09
N GLU A 183 -0.89 -23.04 4.90
CA GLU A 183 -1.49 -22.72 3.60
C GLU A 183 -0.45 -22.43 2.52
N THR A 184 0.65 -21.75 2.88
CA THR A 184 1.72 -21.45 1.92
C THR A 184 2.40 -22.73 1.43
N VAL A 185 2.73 -23.64 2.34
CA VAL A 185 3.43 -24.91 1.99
C VAL A 185 2.50 -25.86 1.26
N GLU A 186 1.28 -26.05 1.75
CA GLU A 186 0.27 -26.93 1.12
C GLU A 186 0.00 -26.51 -0.33
N LYS A 187 -0.29 -25.24 -0.55
CA LYS A 187 -0.54 -24.72 -1.91
C LYS A 187 0.69 -24.78 -2.79
N ALA A 188 1.85 -24.43 -2.26
CA ALA A 188 3.09 -24.49 -3.03
C ALA A 188 3.40 -25.92 -3.49
N ALA A 189 3.10 -26.95 -2.70
CA ALA A 189 3.28 -28.35 -3.10
C ALA A 189 2.46 -28.74 -4.35
N GLU A 190 1.39 -28.00 -4.63
CA GLU A 190 0.52 -28.16 -5.80
C GLU A 190 0.81 -27.15 -6.93
N ASP A 191 1.92 -26.40 -6.83
CA ASP A 191 2.25 -25.25 -7.72
C ASP A 191 1.17 -24.16 -7.71
N ILE A 192 0.49 -23.99 -6.57
CA ILE A 192 -0.54 -22.97 -6.34
C ILE A 192 0.03 -21.87 -5.44
N ARG A 193 -0.24 -20.62 -5.79
CA ARG A 193 0.22 -19.44 -5.03
C ARG A 193 -0.74 -19.12 -3.90
N ALA A 194 -0.28 -19.14 -2.66
CA ALA A 194 -1.08 -18.71 -1.51
C ALA A 194 -1.41 -17.19 -1.59
N ASN A 195 -2.49 -16.78 -0.94
CA ASN A 195 -2.91 -15.38 -0.84
C ASN A 195 -2.98 -14.62 -2.19
N GLN A 196 -3.34 -15.31 -3.27
CA GLN A 196 -3.50 -14.69 -4.59
C GLN A 196 -4.97 -14.70 -5.01
N TYR A 197 -5.50 -13.54 -5.39
CA TYR A 197 -6.88 -13.43 -5.87
C TYR A 197 -7.10 -14.17 -7.19
N ARG A 198 -6.10 -14.17 -8.07
CA ARG A 198 -6.14 -14.93 -9.34
C ARG A 198 -4.92 -15.82 -9.44
N GLN A 199 -5.16 -17.10 -9.67
CA GLN A 199 -4.11 -18.05 -10.01
C GLN A 199 -3.74 -17.88 -11.49
N PRO A 200 -2.47 -18.09 -11.89
CA PRO A 200 -2.12 -18.19 -13.30
C PRO A 200 -2.90 -19.32 -13.94
N LYS A 201 -3.34 -19.14 -15.19
CA LYS A 201 -3.93 -20.26 -15.95
C LYS A 201 -2.85 -21.31 -16.12
N LYS A 202 -3.13 -22.56 -15.74
CA LYS A 202 -2.27 -23.69 -16.11
C LYS A 202 -2.27 -23.77 -17.64
N LYS A 203 -1.08 -23.74 -18.24
CA LYS A 203 -0.91 -23.96 -19.67
C LYS A 203 -1.10 -25.43 -19.97
#